data_72ab87dd742a0db01ed6810c3b58b4c9
#
_entry.id   72ab87dd742a0db01ed6810c3b58b4c9
#
_cell.length_a   1.000
_cell.length_b   1.000
_cell.length_c   1.000
_cell.angle_alpha   90.00
_cell.angle_beta   90.00
_cell.angle_gamma   90.00
#
_symmetry.space_group_name_H-M   'P 1'
#
loop_
_entity.id
_entity.type
_entity.pdbx_description
1 polymer ?
#
loop_
_entity_poly.entity_id
_entity_poly.type
_entity_poly.pdbx_seq_one_letter_code
_entity_poly.pdbx_strand_id
1 'polypeptide(L)'
;MTISIAARDPDSEQYGVAVASAFPAVGAVCPWVGADGAVVTQSWDAGADYGEALLALLDWGFTLPTAADALLAGREGSVGLQLHGVDADGNTYAHTGEKCVEHADHYADEEYTVAGDLLASADVIDAVAAAFERATGRFTDRLLTALEASESTGGDKRGDNLSAAVLVYGEPHKLYHNLRVDTPGQPIADLREAYEAALETERGMDDEE
;
A
#
# COMPACT_ATOMS: atom_id res chain seq x y z
N MET A 1 3.09 -1.76 14.05
CA MET A 1 3.18 -2.35 12.69
C MET A 1 2.62 -1.37 11.71
N THR A 2 3.20 -1.39 10.59
CA THR A 2 2.50 -1.04 9.37
C THR A 2 2.67 -2.21 8.43
N ILE A 3 1.60 -2.65 7.79
CA ILE A 3 1.62 -3.63 6.71
C ILE A 3 0.99 -2.99 5.48
N SER A 4 1.61 -3.17 4.33
CA SER A 4 1.12 -2.59 3.09
C SER A 4 1.47 -3.42 1.87
N ILE A 5 0.66 -3.25 0.83
CA ILE A 5 0.91 -3.74 -0.52
C ILE A 5 0.82 -2.56 -1.48
N ALA A 6 1.76 -2.45 -2.39
CA ALA A 6 1.70 -1.57 -3.56
C ALA A 6 1.72 -2.43 -4.82
N ALA A 7 0.80 -2.17 -5.73
CA ALA A 7 0.63 -3.01 -6.91
C ALA A 7 0.21 -2.20 -8.15
N ARG A 8 0.48 -2.78 -9.31
CA ARG A 8 -0.02 -2.37 -10.62
C ARG A 8 -0.92 -3.47 -11.18
N ASP A 9 -1.96 -3.07 -11.89
CA ASP A 9 -2.77 -3.95 -12.71
C ASP A 9 -2.58 -3.55 -14.18
N PRO A 10 -1.76 -4.28 -14.94
CA PRO A 10 -1.46 -3.92 -16.34
C PRO A 10 -2.68 -4.01 -17.26
N ASP A 11 -3.67 -4.84 -16.93
CA ASP A 11 -4.86 -5.02 -17.75
C ASP A 11 -5.82 -3.81 -17.68
N SER A 12 -5.90 -3.17 -16.51
CA SER A 12 -6.73 -1.99 -16.27
C SER A 12 -5.93 -0.67 -16.20
N GLU A 13 -4.59 -0.73 -16.34
CA GLU A 13 -3.67 0.42 -16.19
C GLU A 13 -3.88 1.15 -14.87
N GLN A 14 -4.13 0.40 -13.78
CA GLN A 14 -4.35 0.92 -12.44
C GLN A 14 -3.12 0.71 -11.55
N TYR A 15 -2.88 1.67 -10.66
CA TYR A 15 -1.85 1.62 -9.62
C TYR A 15 -2.51 1.80 -8.27
N GLY A 16 -2.08 1.07 -7.25
CA GLY A 16 -2.74 1.19 -5.96
C GLY A 16 -1.92 0.70 -4.79
N VAL A 17 -2.35 1.16 -3.63
CA VAL A 17 -1.82 0.79 -2.32
C VAL A 17 -2.96 0.40 -1.40
N ALA A 18 -2.80 -0.68 -0.64
CA ALA A 18 -3.57 -0.91 0.57
C ALA A 18 -2.62 -0.97 1.77
N VAL A 19 -3.03 -0.36 2.90
CA VAL A 19 -2.18 -0.22 4.09
C VAL A 19 -3.03 -0.28 5.37
N ALA A 20 -2.49 -0.92 6.42
CA ALA A 20 -3.05 -0.90 7.76
C ALA A 20 -1.95 -0.70 8.82
N SER A 21 -2.31 -0.08 9.94
CA SER A 21 -1.36 0.22 11.01
C SER A 21 -2.01 0.33 12.38
N ALA A 22 -1.24 0.02 13.42
CA ALA A 22 -1.57 0.38 14.80
C ALA A 22 -1.27 1.86 15.13
N PHE A 23 -1.10 2.71 14.13
CA PHE A 23 -1.14 4.16 14.25
C PHE A 23 -2.42 4.70 13.64
N PRO A 24 -2.98 5.82 14.14
CA PRO A 24 -4.13 6.45 13.50
C PRO A 24 -3.73 7.09 12.16
N ALA A 25 -4.69 7.20 11.25
CA ALA A 25 -4.58 7.94 9.99
C ALA A 25 -3.41 7.52 9.07
N VAL A 26 -3.05 6.24 9.04
CA VAL A 26 -1.96 5.72 8.20
C VAL A 26 -2.11 6.09 6.73
N GLY A 27 -3.35 6.13 6.24
CA GLY A 27 -3.68 6.50 4.86
C GLY A 27 -3.36 7.95 4.48
N ALA A 28 -3.04 8.81 5.47
CA ALA A 28 -2.63 10.18 5.22
C ALA A 28 -1.11 10.37 5.04
N VAL A 29 -0.31 9.36 5.40
CA VAL A 29 1.15 9.53 5.53
C VAL A 29 1.99 8.46 4.83
N CYS A 30 1.44 7.26 4.63
CA CYS A 30 2.21 6.15 4.08
C CYS A 30 2.01 5.91 2.57
N PRO A 31 0.77 5.89 2.03
CA PRO A 31 0.52 5.55 0.63
C PRO A 31 0.61 6.77 -0.29
N TRP A 32 1.22 6.59 -1.43
CA TRP A 32 1.42 7.58 -2.48
C TRP A 32 1.11 6.96 -3.83
N VAL A 33 0.11 7.47 -4.54
CA VAL A 33 -0.35 6.89 -5.81
C VAL A 33 -0.53 8.00 -6.83
N GLY A 34 -0.07 7.78 -8.03
CA GLY A 34 -0.15 8.71 -9.16
C GLY A 34 -0.22 8.01 -10.51
N ALA A 35 -0.17 8.79 -11.59
CA ALA A 35 -0.24 8.27 -12.96
C ALA A 35 0.92 7.33 -13.32
N ASP A 36 2.06 7.49 -12.66
CA ASP A 36 3.29 6.80 -13.02
C ASP A 36 3.69 5.72 -12.01
N GLY A 37 2.82 5.41 -11.04
CA GLY A 37 3.05 4.32 -10.11
C GLY A 37 2.41 4.47 -8.74
N ALA A 38 2.70 3.48 -7.88
CA ALA A 38 2.25 3.40 -6.51
C ALA A 38 3.44 3.09 -5.60
N VAL A 39 3.63 3.89 -4.56
CA VAL A 39 4.73 3.74 -3.60
C VAL A 39 4.24 3.87 -2.16
N VAL A 40 4.95 3.24 -1.24
CA VAL A 40 4.71 3.33 0.20
C VAL A 40 5.99 3.76 0.90
N THR A 41 5.86 4.69 1.83
CA THR A 41 6.91 5.06 2.76
C THR A 41 6.41 4.87 4.18
N GLN A 42 7.06 4.00 4.96
CA GLN A 42 6.57 3.60 6.28
C GLN A 42 7.72 3.33 7.25
N SER A 43 7.40 2.92 8.48
CA SER A 43 8.30 2.76 9.61
C SER A 43 8.68 4.09 10.28
N TRP A 44 9.78 4.15 11.04
CA TRP A 44 10.11 5.29 11.92
C TRP A 44 10.45 6.58 11.16
N ASP A 45 11.13 6.44 10.02
CA ASP A 45 11.58 7.57 9.20
C ASP A 45 10.64 7.81 8.01
N ALA A 46 9.41 7.26 8.07
CA ALA A 46 8.38 7.54 7.08
C ALA A 46 8.09 9.04 7.01
N GLY A 47 8.03 9.57 5.82
CA GLY A 47 7.79 10.99 5.63
C GLY A 47 7.18 11.31 4.27
N ALA A 48 6.29 12.30 4.27
CA ALA A 48 5.62 12.77 3.07
C ALA A 48 6.60 13.18 1.97
N ASP A 49 7.73 13.74 2.36
CA ASP A 49 8.75 14.22 1.44
C ASP A 49 9.42 13.10 0.60
N TYR A 50 9.48 11.86 1.10
CA TYR A 50 9.94 10.73 0.29
C TYR A 50 8.91 10.33 -0.77
N GLY A 51 7.64 10.18 -0.38
CA GLY A 51 6.58 9.78 -1.30
C GLY A 51 6.32 10.81 -2.40
N GLU A 52 6.23 12.10 -2.05
CA GLU A 52 6.09 13.19 -3.01
C GLU A 52 7.28 13.26 -3.99
N ALA A 53 8.52 13.12 -3.47
CA ALA A 53 9.70 13.14 -4.30
C ALA A 53 9.78 11.94 -5.26
N LEU A 54 9.38 10.75 -4.80
CA LEU A 54 9.31 9.55 -5.66
C LEU A 54 8.32 9.76 -6.80
N LEU A 55 7.08 10.15 -6.50
CA LEU A 55 6.09 10.39 -7.56
C LEU A 55 6.55 11.45 -8.55
N ALA A 56 7.21 12.53 -8.08
CA ALA A 56 7.75 13.56 -8.97
C ALA A 56 8.89 13.02 -9.88
N LEU A 57 9.73 12.14 -9.37
CA LEU A 57 10.78 11.52 -10.18
C LEU A 57 10.22 10.53 -11.21
N LEU A 58 9.16 9.78 -10.85
CA LEU A 58 8.45 8.91 -11.80
C LEU A 58 7.81 9.74 -12.93
N ASP A 59 7.12 10.84 -12.60
CA ASP A 59 6.56 11.79 -13.59
C ASP A 59 7.62 12.37 -14.54
N TRP A 60 8.87 12.49 -14.09
CA TRP A 60 10.01 12.89 -14.94
C TRP A 60 10.59 11.73 -15.76
N GLY A 61 10.03 10.53 -15.67
CA GLY A 61 10.43 9.35 -16.44
C GLY A 61 11.60 8.55 -15.84
N PHE A 62 11.92 8.73 -14.56
CA PHE A 62 12.85 7.84 -13.87
C PHE A 62 12.12 6.54 -13.51
N THR A 63 12.82 5.41 -13.59
CA THR A 63 12.30 4.16 -13.04
C THR A 63 12.29 4.20 -11.51
N LEU A 64 11.36 3.49 -10.87
CA LEU A 64 11.29 3.46 -9.41
C LEU A 64 12.59 3.03 -8.74
N PRO A 65 13.32 1.98 -9.20
CA PRO A 65 14.61 1.63 -8.63
C PRO A 65 15.63 2.79 -8.69
N THR A 66 15.72 3.50 -9.81
CA THR A 66 16.64 4.63 -9.96
C THR A 66 16.29 5.78 -9.04
N ALA A 67 15.00 6.12 -8.95
CA ALA A 67 14.50 7.18 -8.08
C ALA A 67 14.72 6.86 -6.60
N ALA A 68 14.41 5.64 -6.19
CA ALA A 68 14.59 5.18 -4.82
C ALA A 68 16.05 5.17 -4.38
N ASP A 69 16.96 4.62 -5.20
CA ASP A 69 18.40 4.60 -4.92
C ASP A 69 18.97 6.01 -4.78
N ALA A 70 18.57 6.94 -5.64
CA ALA A 70 19.02 8.33 -5.59
C ALA A 70 18.56 9.04 -4.30
N LEU A 71 17.31 8.82 -3.87
CA LEU A 71 16.78 9.41 -2.65
C LEU A 71 17.41 8.82 -1.39
N LEU A 72 17.58 7.49 -1.34
CA LEU A 72 18.20 6.81 -0.20
C LEU A 72 19.67 7.17 -0.04
N ALA A 73 20.44 7.31 -1.14
CA ALA A 73 21.84 7.71 -1.10
C ALA A 73 22.05 9.15 -0.62
N GLY A 74 21.08 10.04 -0.84
CA GLY A 74 21.17 11.46 -0.53
C GLY A 74 20.70 11.87 0.87
N ARG A 75 20.13 10.95 1.66
CA ARG A 75 19.48 11.29 2.94
C ARG A 75 20.01 10.46 4.11
N GLU A 76 20.41 11.16 5.19
CA GLU A 76 20.57 10.55 6.51
C GLU A 76 19.17 10.24 7.04
N GLY A 77 18.90 9.01 7.47
CA GLY A 77 17.58 8.61 8.01
C GLY A 77 16.92 7.45 7.26
N SER A 78 17.45 7.05 6.11
CA SER A 78 16.96 5.87 5.39
C SER A 78 17.11 4.55 6.16
N VAL A 79 17.91 4.56 7.23
CA VAL A 79 18.14 3.38 8.09
C VAL A 79 16.92 2.93 8.89
N GLY A 80 15.95 3.80 9.15
CA GLY A 80 14.68 3.51 9.81
C GLY A 80 13.48 3.56 8.86
N LEU A 81 13.70 3.61 7.56
CA LEU A 81 12.67 3.69 6.52
C LEU A 81 12.40 2.32 5.89
N GLN A 82 11.12 1.99 5.71
CA GLN A 82 10.70 1.06 4.67
C GLN A 82 10.14 1.85 3.49
N LEU A 83 10.62 1.53 2.29
CA LEU A 83 10.19 2.12 1.03
C LEU A 83 9.97 1.00 0.04
N HIS A 84 8.78 0.92 -0.55
CA HIS A 84 8.51 -0.06 -1.60
C HIS A 84 7.46 0.44 -2.57
N GLY A 85 7.35 -0.20 -3.74
CA GLY A 85 6.38 0.21 -4.74
C GLY A 85 6.60 -0.43 -6.10
N VAL A 86 5.83 0.08 -7.07
CA VAL A 86 5.87 -0.29 -8.49
C VAL A 86 5.66 0.95 -9.34
N ASP A 87 6.39 1.07 -10.45
CA ASP A 87 6.20 2.13 -11.43
C ASP A 87 5.29 1.70 -12.61
N ALA A 88 5.06 2.63 -13.53
CA ALA A 88 4.18 2.43 -14.68
C ALA A 88 4.65 1.33 -15.64
N ASP A 89 5.94 1.03 -15.66
CA ASP A 89 6.54 -0.02 -16.51
C ASP A 89 6.57 -1.39 -15.80
N GLY A 90 6.09 -1.48 -14.54
CA GLY A 90 6.12 -2.70 -13.73
C GLY A 90 7.44 -2.93 -13.00
N ASN A 91 8.36 -1.95 -12.99
CA ASN A 91 9.57 -2.09 -12.19
C ASN A 91 9.22 -1.96 -10.71
N THR A 92 9.53 -2.95 -9.92
CA THR A 92 9.34 -2.98 -8.48
C THR A 92 10.61 -2.60 -7.73
N TYR A 93 10.44 -2.05 -6.54
CA TYR A 93 11.52 -1.76 -5.60
C TYR A 93 11.06 -1.98 -4.18
N ALA A 94 11.92 -2.54 -3.34
CA ALA A 94 11.64 -2.66 -1.91
C ALA A 94 12.93 -2.50 -1.08
N HIS A 95 12.83 -1.71 -0.03
CA HIS A 95 13.90 -1.43 0.92
C HIS A 95 13.37 -1.50 2.35
N THR A 96 14.07 -2.22 3.21
CA THR A 96 13.88 -2.23 4.65
C THR A 96 15.18 -1.81 5.32
N GLY A 97 15.17 -0.66 5.96
CA GLY A 97 16.34 -0.11 6.62
C GLY A 97 16.76 -0.90 7.85
N GLU A 98 18.06 -0.91 8.17
CA GLU A 98 18.67 -1.71 9.24
C GLU A 98 18.12 -1.42 10.65
N LYS A 99 17.51 -0.25 10.86
CA LYS A 99 16.88 0.13 12.15
C LYS A 99 15.37 -0.08 12.18
N CYS A 100 14.77 -0.62 11.12
CA CYS A 100 13.40 -1.10 11.19
C CYS A 100 13.31 -2.20 12.23
N VAL A 101 12.23 -2.16 13.05
CA VAL A 101 12.15 -3.02 14.24
C VAL A 101 11.71 -4.44 13.90
N GLU A 102 11.96 -5.34 14.85
CA GLU A 102 11.75 -6.79 14.78
C GLU A 102 10.61 -7.25 13.88
N HIS A 103 10.86 -8.30 13.11
CA HIS A 103 9.97 -8.78 12.07
C HIS A 103 9.58 -7.69 11.06
N ALA A 104 10.59 -6.92 10.63
CA ALA A 104 10.50 -6.04 9.50
C ALA A 104 11.07 -6.75 8.28
N ASP A 105 10.28 -6.85 7.22
CA ASP A 105 10.67 -7.52 5.97
C ASP A 105 9.88 -6.96 4.79
N HIS A 106 10.27 -7.38 3.59
CA HIS A 106 9.56 -7.06 2.36
C HIS A 106 9.63 -8.24 1.39
N TYR A 107 8.68 -8.23 0.46
CA TYR A 107 8.64 -9.11 -0.71
C TYR A 107 8.42 -8.26 -1.95
N ALA A 108 9.11 -8.58 -3.03
CA ALA A 108 8.94 -7.93 -4.33
C ALA A 108 8.83 -8.99 -5.42
N ASP A 109 7.83 -8.86 -6.26
CA ASP A 109 7.61 -9.66 -7.46
C ASP A 109 7.38 -8.73 -8.65
N GLU A 110 7.07 -9.29 -9.82
CA GLU A 110 6.59 -8.51 -10.96
C GLU A 110 5.23 -7.87 -10.59
N GLU A 111 5.06 -6.57 -10.89
CA GLU A 111 3.82 -5.81 -10.71
C GLU A 111 3.39 -5.51 -9.27
N TYR A 112 4.01 -6.06 -8.21
CA TYR A 112 3.63 -5.72 -6.85
C TYR A 112 4.76 -5.92 -5.82
N THR A 113 4.60 -5.24 -4.69
CA THR A 113 5.48 -5.36 -3.52
C THR A 113 4.67 -5.37 -2.24
N VAL A 114 5.13 -6.10 -1.24
CA VAL A 114 4.58 -6.13 0.12
C VAL A 114 5.68 -5.78 1.11
N ALA A 115 5.39 -4.95 2.09
CA ALA A 115 6.33 -4.69 3.18
C ALA A 115 5.60 -4.47 4.51
N GLY A 116 6.28 -4.77 5.59
CA GLY A 116 5.76 -4.52 6.93
C GLY A 116 6.85 -4.48 7.99
N ASP A 117 6.56 -3.82 9.10
CA ASP A 117 7.39 -3.72 10.29
C ASP A 117 6.59 -4.02 11.54
N LEU A 118 7.24 -4.44 12.64
CA LEU A 118 6.57 -4.86 13.88
C LEU A 118 5.51 -5.97 13.64
N LEU A 119 5.75 -6.83 12.67
CA LEU A 119 4.87 -7.94 12.32
C LEU A 119 4.82 -8.97 13.46
N ALA A 120 3.70 -9.69 13.59
CA ALA A 120 3.57 -10.79 14.54
C ALA A 120 4.49 -11.97 14.19
N SER A 121 4.68 -12.22 12.89
CA SER A 121 5.59 -13.24 12.35
C SER A 121 6.02 -12.88 10.93
N ALA A 122 7.02 -13.58 10.40
CA ALA A 122 7.44 -13.48 9.00
C ALA A 122 6.34 -13.92 8.02
N ASP A 123 5.45 -14.82 8.43
CA ASP A 123 4.38 -15.39 7.58
C ASP A 123 3.34 -14.33 7.14
N VAL A 124 3.29 -13.16 7.79
CA VAL A 124 2.34 -12.09 7.44
C VAL A 124 2.60 -11.57 6.02
N ILE A 125 3.86 -11.37 5.63
CA ILE A 125 4.23 -10.92 4.28
C ILE A 125 3.80 -11.96 3.23
N ASP A 126 4.13 -13.22 3.46
CA ASP A 126 3.79 -14.32 2.55
C ASP A 126 2.28 -14.48 2.40
N ALA A 127 1.52 -14.31 3.50
CA ALA A 127 0.07 -14.40 3.47
C ALA A 127 -0.58 -13.29 2.62
N VAL A 128 -0.09 -12.05 2.76
CA VAL A 128 -0.56 -10.90 1.96
C VAL A 128 -0.24 -11.10 0.49
N ALA A 129 0.99 -11.48 0.15
CA ALA A 129 1.41 -11.76 -1.22
C ALA A 129 0.56 -12.87 -1.85
N ALA A 130 0.46 -14.02 -1.19
CA ALA A 130 -0.32 -15.16 -1.68
C ALA A 130 -1.84 -14.87 -1.77
N ALA A 131 -2.39 -13.98 -0.93
CA ALA A 131 -3.77 -13.56 -1.05
C ALA A 131 -3.99 -12.68 -2.28
N PHE A 132 -3.09 -11.73 -2.55
CA PHE A 132 -3.14 -10.88 -3.73
C PHE A 132 -3.08 -11.68 -5.04
N GLU A 133 -2.16 -12.65 -5.13
CA GLU A 133 -2.00 -13.52 -6.31
C GLU A 133 -3.25 -14.36 -6.61
N ARG A 134 -3.93 -14.83 -5.56
CA ARG A 134 -5.16 -15.63 -5.71
C ARG A 134 -6.42 -14.82 -5.91
N ALA A 135 -6.39 -13.54 -5.53
CA ALA A 135 -7.54 -12.67 -5.62
C ALA A 135 -7.92 -12.39 -7.07
N THR A 136 -9.21 -12.34 -7.35
CA THR A 136 -9.77 -12.04 -8.66
C THR A 136 -10.81 -10.92 -8.55
N GLY A 137 -11.18 -10.31 -9.66
CA GLY A 137 -12.15 -9.23 -9.68
C GLY A 137 -11.51 -7.86 -9.83
N ARG A 138 -12.14 -6.82 -9.28
CA ARG A 138 -11.64 -5.45 -9.37
C ARG A 138 -10.33 -5.27 -8.64
N PHE A 139 -9.47 -4.42 -9.18
CA PHE A 139 -8.14 -4.20 -8.61
C PHE A 139 -8.20 -3.74 -7.14
N THR A 140 -9.10 -2.78 -6.81
CA THR A 140 -9.30 -2.34 -5.42
C THR A 140 -9.72 -3.49 -4.51
N ASP A 141 -10.59 -4.39 -4.97
CA ASP A 141 -11.03 -5.57 -4.20
C ASP A 141 -9.87 -6.54 -3.94
N ARG A 142 -9.01 -6.77 -4.92
CA ARG A 142 -7.81 -7.60 -4.79
C ARG A 142 -6.84 -7.04 -3.74
N LEU A 143 -6.63 -5.71 -3.74
CA LEU A 143 -5.81 -5.03 -2.73
C LEU A 143 -6.38 -5.18 -1.31
N LEU A 144 -7.70 -5.01 -1.14
CA LEU A 144 -8.36 -5.20 0.15
C LEU A 144 -8.29 -6.64 0.63
N THR A 145 -8.50 -7.61 -0.27
CA THR A 145 -8.38 -9.05 0.05
C THR A 145 -6.96 -9.41 0.52
N ALA A 146 -5.95 -8.81 -0.09
CA ALA A 146 -4.57 -8.97 0.36
C ALA A 146 -4.35 -8.40 1.76
N LEU A 147 -4.87 -7.20 2.03
CA LEU A 147 -4.74 -6.56 3.34
C LEU A 147 -5.43 -7.36 4.46
N GLU A 148 -6.63 -7.90 4.19
CA GLU A 148 -7.39 -8.75 5.12
C GLU A 148 -6.61 -10.00 5.54
N ALA A 149 -5.80 -10.57 4.65
CA ALA A 149 -4.99 -11.73 4.94
C ALA A 149 -3.94 -11.47 6.04
N SER A 150 -3.51 -10.22 6.24
CA SER A 150 -2.57 -9.85 7.30
C SER A 150 -3.12 -10.14 8.70
N GLU A 151 -4.41 -9.90 8.94
CA GLU A 151 -5.04 -10.13 10.24
C GLU A 151 -5.15 -11.62 10.57
N SER A 152 -5.41 -12.45 9.57
CA SER A 152 -5.53 -13.92 9.75
C SER A 152 -4.24 -14.59 10.19
N THR A 153 -3.08 -13.93 9.99
CA THR A 153 -1.72 -14.42 10.34
C THR A 153 -1.14 -13.73 11.57
N GLY A 154 -1.98 -13.00 12.32
CA GLY A 154 -1.60 -12.39 13.59
C GLY A 154 -1.36 -10.87 13.54
N GLY A 155 -1.30 -10.28 12.35
CA GLY A 155 -1.23 -8.83 12.16
C GLY A 155 -0.08 -8.15 12.93
N ASP A 156 -0.43 -7.13 13.70
CA ASP A 156 0.49 -6.32 14.50
C ASP A 156 0.86 -6.97 15.83
N LYS A 157 2.16 -7.06 16.10
CA LYS A 157 2.70 -7.55 17.37
C LYS A 157 2.21 -6.73 18.59
N ARG A 158 1.84 -5.47 18.42
CA ARG A 158 1.37 -4.57 19.49
C ARG A 158 -0.12 -4.71 19.78
N GLY A 159 -0.89 -5.37 18.93
CA GLY A 159 -2.34 -5.54 19.03
C GLY A 159 -3.08 -5.07 17.79
N ASP A 160 -4.33 -4.65 17.96
CA ASP A 160 -5.23 -4.33 16.86
C ASP A 160 -4.76 -3.12 16.03
N ASN A 161 -5.05 -3.13 14.73
CA ASN A 161 -4.89 -1.98 13.87
C ASN A 161 -5.79 -0.82 14.34
N LEU A 162 -5.32 0.41 14.15
CA LEU A 162 -6.07 1.63 14.47
C LEU A 162 -6.56 2.37 13.23
N SER A 163 -5.97 2.09 12.08
CA SER A 163 -6.37 2.69 10.81
C SER A 163 -6.02 1.79 9.63
N ALA A 164 -6.75 1.97 8.53
CA ALA A 164 -6.49 1.32 7.25
C ALA A 164 -6.89 2.24 6.09
N ALA A 165 -6.29 2.03 4.92
CA ALA A 165 -6.62 2.78 3.72
C ALA A 165 -6.38 1.95 2.45
N VAL A 166 -7.13 2.29 1.39
CA VAL A 166 -6.85 1.88 0.02
C VAL A 166 -6.89 3.10 -0.88
N LEU A 167 -5.84 3.28 -1.68
CA LEU A 167 -5.75 4.30 -2.71
C LEU A 167 -5.49 3.64 -4.05
N VAL A 168 -6.24 4.03 -5.08
CA VAL A 168 -6.04 3.55 -6.45
C VAL A 168 -6.06 4.76 -7.40
N TYR A 169 -5.09 4.81 -8.30
CA TYR A 169 -5.10 5.66 -9.47
C TYR A 169 -5.55 4.85 -10.67
N GLY A 170 -6.47 5.38 -11.46
CA GLY A 170 -6.95 4.75 -12.70
C GLY A 170 -8.18 5.44 -13.24
N GLU A 171 -8.39 5.32 -14.53
CA GLU A 171 -9.55 5.88 -15.23
C GLU A 171 -10.59 4.79 -15.59
N PRO A 172 -11.88 5.10 -15.48
CA PRO A 172 -12.44 6.31 -14.85
C PRO A 172 -12.26 6.29 -13.32
N HIS A 173 -12.11 7.47 -12.72
CA HIS A 173 -12.04 7.58 -11.27
C HIS A 173 -13.35 7.11 -10.62
N LYS A 174 -13.26 6.29 -9.58
CA LYS A 174 -14.40 5.70 -8.87
C LYS A 174 -14.38 6.08 -7.38
N LEU A 175 -15.55 6.12 -6.74
CA LEU A 175 -15.69 6.43 -5.30
C LEU A 175 -14.86 5.50 -4.42
N TYR A 176 -14.74 4.24 -4.81
CA TYR A 176 -13.98 3.22 -4.08
C TYR A 176 -12.46 3.25 -4.34
N HIS A 177 -11.95 4.23 -5.10
CA HIS A 177 -10.51 4.39 -5.35
C HIS A 177 -9.76 5.11 -4.23
N ASN A 178 -10.44 5.79 -3.32
CA ASN A 178 -9.77 6.48 -2.21
C ASN A 178 -10.64 6.39 -0.95
N LEU A 179 -10.39 5.36 -0.18
CA LEU A 179 -11.13 5.06 1.05
C LEU A 179 -10.15 4.90 2.21
N ARG A 180 -10.55 5.38 3.39
CA ARG A 180 -9.75 5.19 4.60
C ARG A 180 -10.59 5.21 5.87
N VAL A 181 -10.10 4.50 6.87
CA VAL A 181 -10.62 4.48 8.24
C VAL A 181 -9.48 4.95 9.15
N ASP A 182 -9.72 6.03 9.88
CA ASP A 182 -8.70 6.72 10.68
C ASP A 182 -8.86 6.51 12.19
N THR A 183 -9.86 5.75 12.62
CA THR A 183 -10.25 5.60 14.03
C THR A 183 -10.13 4.15 14.50
N PRO A 184 -9.87 3.95 15.82
CA PRO A 184 -9.86 2.62 16.41
C PRO A 184 -11.19 1.88 16.21
N GLY A 185 -11.11 0.59 15.93
CA GLY A 185 -12.25 -0.28 15.68
C GLY A 185 -11.76 -1.58 15.07
N GLN A 186 -12.34 -1.95 13.97
CA GLN A 186 -11.88 -3.00 13.08
C GLN A 186 -11.56 -2.39 11.70
N PRO A 187 -10.50 -1.56 11.61
CA PRO A 187 -10.34 -0.64 10.47
C PRO A 187 -10.23 -1.33 9.11
N ILE A 188 -9.73 -2.57 9.03
CA ILE A 188 -9.70 -3.33 7.78
C ILE A 188 -11.11 -3.79 7.40
N ALA A 189 -11.89 -4.30 8.36
CA ALA A 189 -13.29 -4.69 8.12
C ALA A 189 -14.16 -3.45 7.81
N ASP A 190 -13.98 -2.36 8.55
CA ASP A 190 -14.69 -1.09 8.33
C ASP A 190 -14.34 -0.50 6.94
N LEU A 191 -13.09 -0.66 6.48
CA LEU A 191 -12.65 -0.26 5.15
C LEU A 191 -13.32 -1.11 4.06
N ARG A 192 -13.50 -2.43 4.30
CA ARG A 192 -14.26 -3.32 3.42
C ARG A 192 -15.72 -2.88 3.31
N GLU A 193 -16.37 -2.55 4.43
CA GLU A 193 -17.74 -2.03 4.44
C GLU A 193 -17.85 -0.72 3.65
N ALA A 194 -16.88 0.19 3.81
CA ALA A 194 -16.83 1.44 3.05
C ALA A 194 -16.67 1.18 1.54
N TYR A 195 -15.87 0.19 1.14
CA TYR A 195 -15.72 -0.22 -0.25
C TYR A 195 -17.03 -0.74 -0.83
N GLU A 196 -17.72 -1.63 -0.12
CA GLU A 196 -19.00 -2.20 -0.57
C GLU A 196 -20.07 -1.11 -0.73
N ALA A 197 -20.16 -0.18 0.22
CA ALA A 197 -21.09 0.95 0.14
C ALA A 197 -20.78 1.90 -1.04
N ALA A 198 -19.49 2.19 -1.29
CA ALA A 198 -19.09 3.00 -2.44
C ALA A 198 -19.40 2.29 -3.76
N LEU A 199 -19.19 0.97 -3.82
CA LEU A 199 -19.49 0.15 -5.00
C LEU A 199 -20.99 0.10 -5.31
N GLU A 200 -21.85 0.00 -4.30
CA GLU A 200 -23.30 0.06 -4.47
C GLU A 200 -23.76 1.43 -4.99
N THR A 201 -23.16 2.49 -4.46
CA THR A 201 -23.45 3.87 -4.90
C THR A 201 -23.07 4.07 -6.38
N GLU A 202 -21.89 3.62 -6.80
CA GLU A 202 -21.46 3.68 -8.21
C GLU A 202 -22.43 2.95 -9.15
N ARG A 203 -22.88 1.75 -8.77
CA ARG A 203 -23.87 0.98 -9.56
C ARG A 203 -25.18 1.72 -9.71
N GLY A 204 -25.65 2.35 -8.65
CA GLY A 204 -26.88 3.15 -8.71
C GLY A 204 -26.77 4.36 -9.63
N MET A 205 -25.59 4.99 -9.72
CA MET A 205 -25.33 6.12 -10.63
C MET A 205 -25.29 5.67 -12.09
N ASP A 206 -24.68 4.52 -12.38
CA ASP A 206 -24.61 3.97 -13.75
C ASP A 206 -26.00 3.53 -14.28
N ASP A 207 -26.94 3.13 -13.39
CA ASP A 207 -28.30 2.73 -13.76
C ASP A 207 -29.25 3.94 -14.05
N GLU A 208 -28.87 5.16 -13.66
CA GLU A 208 -29.64 6.39 -13.87
C GLU A 208 -29.23 7.16 -15.14
N GLU A 209 -28.14 6.79 -15.83
CA GLU A 209 -27.69 7.36 -17.11
C GLU A 209 -28.21 6.55 -18.31
#